data_f6c1aa70b957015af38d447e4ad9f66f
#
_entry.id   f6c1aa70b957015af38d447e4ad9f66f
#
_cell.length_a   1.000
_cell.length_b   1.000
_cell.length_c   1.000
_cell.angle_alpha   90.00
_cell.angle_beta   90.00
_cell.angle_gamma   90.00
#
_symmetry.space_group_name_H-M   'P 1'
#
loop_
_entity.id
_entity.type
_entity.pdbx_description
1 polymer ?
#
loop_
_entity_poly.entity_id
_entity_poly.type
_entity_poly.pdbx_seq_one_letter_code
_entity_poly.pdbx_strand_id
1 'polypeptide(L)'
;MKSPGAAPAPGLVAAFRALHHDRAPEDPLVLPGPWDAGSARVFVEAGFPALATPSAGVAASLGYEDGATPPDEMFAAVARIVRAVSTGDRPVPVSADIEGGYGLAPAELVERLLDTGAVGCNLEDSADGALKDPHRHAEWLAEVRAAAGDRLFVNARVDTFIRGVTDPAEAIVRARLYVAAGADCVYPIGAPPEAIPALRAGIDGPVNVGAAPGGAAELAELGRLGATRVTFGPGLQRQAMAAVREGAARLRS
;
A
#
# COMPACT_ATOMS: atom_id res chain seq x y z
N MET A 1 -10.90 -27.47 8.15
CA MET A 1 -9.84 -27.47 7.11
C MET A 1 -10.00 -26.15 6.33
N LYS A 2 -9.07 -25.20 6.49
CA LYS A 2 -9.01 -24.00 5.64
C LYS A 2 -8.44 -24.42 4.30
N SER A 3 -9.16 -24.23 3.19
CA SER A 3 -8.52 -24.26 1.88
C SER A 3 -7.46 -23.16 1.85
N PRO A 4 -6.20 -23.44 1.55
CA PRO A 4 -5.20 -22.41 1.34
C PRO A 4 -5.71 -21.48 0.24
N GLY A 5 -5.57 -20.18 0.42
CA GLY A 5 -5.77 -19.21 -0.64
C GLY A 5 -4.83 -19.58 -1.79
N ALA A 6 -5.29 -19.50 -3.02
CA ALA A 6 -4.41 -19.74 -4.15
C ALA A 6 -3.43 -18.57 -4.27
N ALA A 7 -2.14 -18.85 -4.38
CA ALA A 7 -1.13 -17.83 -4.69
C ALA A 7 -1.54 -17.03 -5.94
N PRO A 8 -1.17 -15.74 -6.02
CA PRO A 8 -1.52 -14.90 -7.17
C PRO A 8 -1.01 -15.54 -8.47
N ALA A 9 -1.81 -15.44 -9.53
CA ALA A 9 -1.38 -15.91 -10.85
C ALA A 9 -0.10 -15.16 -11.26
N PRO A 10 0.95 -15.86 -11.77
CA PRO A 10 2.23 -15.21 -12.09
C PRO A 10 2.10 -14.00 -13.01
N GLY A 11 1.19 -14.02 -13.95
CA GLY A 11 0.90 -12.90 -14.86
C GLY A 11 0.30 -11.68 -14.16
N LEU A 12 -0.38 -11.85 -13.02
CA LEU A 12 -1.02 -10.75 -12.30
C LEU A 12 -0.01 -9.85 -11.59
N VAL A 13 1.05 -10.42 -11.02
CA VAL A 13 2.15 -9.67 -10.40
C VAL A 13 2.91 -8.87 -11.45
N ALA A 14 3.23 -9.48 -12.60
CA ALA A 14 3.89 -8.80 -13.72
C ALA A 14 3.02 -7.66 -14.27
N ALA A 15 1.72 -7.87 -14.43
CA ALA A 15 0.78 -6.83 -14.84
C ALA A 15 0.72 -5.69 -13.83
N PHE A 16 0.68 -5.99 -12.53
CA PHE A 16 0.72 -4.96 -11.48
C PHE A 16 2.02 -4.14 -11.51
N ARG A 17 3.17 -4.81 -11.70
CA ARG A 17 4.47 -4.14 -11.85
C ARG A 17 4.47 -3.21 -13.06
N ALA A 18 3.95 -3.65 -14.21
CA ALA A 18 3.89 -2.85 -15.43
C ALA A 18 3.03 -1.59 -15.27
N LEU A 19 1.98 -1.59 -14.44
CA LEU A 19 1.16 -0.40 -14.16
C LEU A 19 1.95 0.77 -13.57
N HIS A 20 3.14 0.53 -12.98
CA HIS A 20 3.97 1.56 -12.35
C HIS A 20 4.96 2.22 -13.32
N HIS A 21 5.04 1.75 -14.57
CA HIS A 21 5.99 2.22 -15.56
C HIS A 21 5.29 2.82 -16.78
N ASP A 22 6.02 3.61 -17.57
CA ASP A 22 5.59 4.18 -18.86
C ASP A 22 4.30 5.01 -18.76
N ARG A 23 4.09 5.71 -17.64
CA ARG A 23 2.95 6.59 -17.42
C ARG A 23 3.31 8.04 -17.74
N ALA A 24 2.33 8.78 -18.29
CA ALA A 24 2.48 10.23 -18.45
C ALA A 24 2.54 10.91 -17.06
N PRO A 25 3.31 12.01 -16.93
CA PRO A 25 3.44 12.69 -15.64
C PRO A 25 2.10 13.10 -15.01
N GLU A 26 1.10 13.47 -15.81
CA GLU A 26 -0.24 13.85 -15.35
C GLU A 26 -1.19 12.68 -15.10
N ASP A 27 -0.74 11.44 -15.33
CA ASP A 27 -1.52 10.22 -15.15
C ASP A 27 -0.84 9.23 -14.17
N PRO A 28 -0.72 9.58 -12.87
CA PRO A 28 -0.16 8.67 -11.90
C PRO A 28 -1.06 7.45 -11.70
N LEU A 29 -0.49 6.31 -11.29
CA LEU A 29 -1.27 5.13 -10.92
C LEU A 29 -2.06 5.39 -9.65
N VAL A 30 -3.36 5.56 -9.75
CA VAL A 30 -4.25 5.77 -8.61
C VAL A 30 -4.74 4.43 -8.07
N LEU A 31 -4.43 4.14 -6.80
CA LEU A 31 -4.81 2.92 -6.11
C LEU A 31 -5.72 3.25 -4.91
N PRO A 32 -7.04 3.13 -5.06
CA PRO A 32 -7.95 3.29 -3.92
C PRO A 32 -7.75 2.15 -2.92
N GLY A 33 -7.99 2.48 -1.64
CA GLY A 33 -7.75 1.58 -0.51
C GLY A 33 -9.03 0.91 -0.01
N PRO A 34 -9.31 -0.34 -0.42
CA PRO A 34 -10.43 -1.08 0.14
C PRO A 34 -10.10 -1.54 1.57
N TRP A 35 -11.08 -1.45 2.45
CA TRP A 35 -10.98 -1.92 3.84
C TRP A 35 -11.77 -3.21 4.10
N ASP A 36 -12.62 -3.60 3.13
CA ASP A 36 -13.41 -4.83 3.15
C ASP A 36 -13.77 -5.29 1.73
N ALA A 37 -14.45 -6.42 1.63
CA ALA A 37 -14.88 -7.00 0.36
C ALA A 37 -15.92 -6.12 -0.38
N GLY A 38 -16.74 -5.36 0.35
CA GLY A 38 -17.75 -4.46 -0.23
C GLY A 38 -17.10 -3.28 -0.92
N SER A 39 -16.24 -2.56 -0.22
CA SER A 39 -15.49 -1.42 -0.78
C SER A 39 -14.60 -1.83 -1.95
N ALA A 40 -13.99 -3.03 -1.90
CA ALA A 40 -13.19 -3.55 -3.01
C ALA A 40 -14.00 -3.69 -4.31
N ARG A 41 -15.21 -4.24 -4.24
CA ARG A 41 -16.09 -4.36 -5.42
C ARG A 41 -16.47 -3.00 -5.99
N VAL A 42 -16.81 -2.03 -5.13
CA VAL A 42 -17.15 -0.66 -5.56
C VAL A 42 -16.00 -0.03 -6.36
N PHE A 43 -14.75 -0.19 -5.91
CA PHE A 43 -13.61 0.35 -6.64
C PHE A 43 -13.36 -0.37 -7.98
N VAL A 44 -13.58 -1.68 -8.03
CA VAL A 44 -13.48 -2.44 -9.29
C VAL A 44 -14.59 -2.04 -10.27
N GLU A 45 -15.82 -1.89 -9.80
CA GLU A 45 -16.96 -1.39 -10.59
C GLU A 45 -16.71 0.03 -11.12
N ALA A 46 -15.99 0.86 -10.37
CA ALA A 46 -15.57 2.20 -10.82
C ALA A 46 -14.42 2.16 -11.84
N GLY A 47 -13.88 0.98 -12.18
CA GLY A 47 -12.88 0.81 -13.24
C GLY A 47 -11.42 0.95 -12.82
N PHE A 48 -11.10 0.95 -11.52
CA PHE A 48 -9.71 1.01 -11.07
C PHE A 48 -8.95 -0.27 -11.44
N PRO A 49 -7.74 -0.14 -12.05
CA PRO A 49 -7.00 -1.29 -12.57
C PRO A 49 -6.31 -2.11 -11.47
N ALA A 50 -6.16 -1.56 -10.28
CA ALA A 50 -5.54 -2.20 -9.12
C ALA A 50 -5.97 -1.50 -7.83
N LEU A 51 -5.78 -2.17 -6.69
CA LEU A 51 -6.15 -1.70 -5.36
C LEU A 51 -4.97 -1.80 -4.39
N ALA A 52 -4.96 -0.96 -3.33
CA ALA A 52 -3.97 -1.03 -2.26
C ALA A 52 -4.66 -0.87 -0.89
N THR A 53 -4.74 -1.95 -0.10
CA THR A 53 -5.44 -1.90 1.20
C THR A 53 -4.74 -0.94 2.16
N PRO A 54 -5.47 -0.16 2.96
CA PRO A 54 -4.91 0.60 4.08
C PRO A 54 -5.00 -0.21 5.37
N SER A 55 -3.89 -0.48 6.06
CA SER A 55 -3.89 -1.20 7.36
C SER A 55 -4.85 -0.56 8.37
N ALA A 56 -4.77 0.76 8.54
CA ALA A 56 -5.63 1.52 9.44
C ALA A 56 -7.14 1.41 9.09
N GLY A 57 -7.49 1.40 7.80
CA GLY A 57 -8.88 1.24 7.37
C GLY A 57 -9.41 -0.17 7.59
N VAL A 58 -8.55 -1.18 7.35
CA VAL A 58 -8.87 -2.59 7.62
C VAL A 58 -9.02 -2.81 9.12
N ALA A 59 -8.06 -2.33 9.94
CA ALA A 59 -8.12 -2.40 11.41
C ALA A 59 -9.45 -1.82 11.93
N ALA A 60 -9.81 -0.62 11.51
CA ALA A 60 -11.06 0.03 11.91
C ALA A 60 -12.30 -0.81 11.53
N SER A 61 -12.31 -1.48 10.38
CA SER A 61 -13.42 -2.34 9.95
C SER A 61 -13.54 -3.63 10.78
N LEU A 62 -12.42 -4.07 11.38
CA LEU A 62 -12.35 -5.24 12.24
C LEU A 62 -12.57 -4.90 13.74
N GLY A 63 -12.63 -3.61 14.10
CA GLY A 63 -12.81 -3.14 15.46
C GLY A 63 -11.51 -2.95 16.25
N TYR A 64 -10.38 -2.83 15.55
CA TYR A 64 -9.06 -2.56 16.12
C TYR A 64 -8.60 -1.11 15.87
N GLU A 65 -7.76 -0.62 16.75
CA GLU A 65 -6.94 0.57 16.49
C GLU A 65 -5.84 0.25 15.46
N ASP A 66 -5.34 1.28 14.78
CA ASP A 66 -4.23 1.17 13.83
C ASP A 66 -2.98 0.60 14.52
N GLY A 67 -2.35 -0.41 13.93
CA GLY A 67 -1.21 -1.10 14.51
C GLY A 67 -1.53 -2.17 15.57
N ALA A 68 -2.82 -2.35 15.93
CA ALA A 68 -3.25 -3.32 16.95
C ALA A 68 -3.94 -4.57 16.38
N THR A 69 -4.07 -4.68 15.07
CA THR A 69 -4.72 -5.84 14.45
C THR A 69 -3.83 -7.07 14.55
N PRO A 70 -4.32 -8.20 15.10
CA PRO A 70 -3.56 -9.45 15.09
C PRO A 70 -3.21 -9.85 13.65
N PRO A 71 -1.98 -10.35 13.39
CA PRO A 71 -1.53 -10.73 12.05
C PRO A 71 -2.49 -11.65 11.32
N ASP A 72 -3.00 -12.68 12.01
CA ASP A 72 -3.93 -13.66 11.43
C ASP A 72 -5.23 -13.02 10.93
N GLU A 73 -5.73 -12.02 11.64
CA GLU A 73 -6.95 -11.30 11.24
C GLU A 73 -6.68 -10.36 10.06
N MET A 74 -5.53 -9.68 10.06
CA MET A 74 -5.13 -8.83 8.92
C MET A 74 -4.97 -9.67 7.65
N PHE A 75 -4.21 -10.76 7.68
CA PHE A 75 -4.07 -11.65 6.51
C PHE A 75 -5.41 -12.24 6.08
N ALA A 76 -6.28 -12.62 7.02
CA ALA A 76 -7.61 -13.11 6.68
C ALA A 76 -8.50 -12.03 6.03
N ALA A 77 -8.39 -10.76 6.48
CA ALA A 77 -9.10 -9.64 5.86
C ALA A 77 -8.59 -9.37 4.45
N VAL A 78 -7.27 -9.32 4.24
CA VAL A 78 -6.66 -9.19 2.91
C VAL A 78 -7.14 -10.30 1.98
N ALA A 79 -7.14 -11.57 2.43
CA ALA A 79 -7.61 -12.69 1.64
C ALA A 79 -9.09 -12.57 1.24
N ARG A 80 -9.95 -11.99 2.11
CA ARG A 80 -11.36 -11.72 1.78
C ARG A 80 -11.49 -10.63 0.71
N ILE A 81 -10.68 -9.56 0.81
CA ILE A 81 -10.64 -8.46 -0.16
C ILE A 81 -10.17 -9.01 -1.53
N VAL A 82 -9.06 -9.73 -1.58
CA VAL A 82 -8.53 -10.34 -2.80
C VAL A 82 -9.57 -11.26 -3.44
N ARG A 83 -10.17 -12.17 -2.67
CA ARG A 83 -11.21 -13.08 -3.18
C ARG A 83 -12.40 -12.33 -3.79
N ALA A 84 -12.78 -11.18 -3.22
CA ALA A 84 -13.93 -10.41 -3.70
C ALA A 84 -13.72 -9.81 -5.10
N VAL A 85 -12.47 -9.63 -5.54
CA VAL A 85 -12.08 -8.99 -6.80
C VAL A 85 -11.31 -9.93 -7.74
N SER A 86 -11.12 -11.18 -7.33
CA SER A 86 -10.48 -12.23 -8.15
C SER A 86 -11.48 -13.04 -8.97
N THR A 87 -12.77 -12.70 -8.95
CA THR A 87 -13.84 -13.39 -9.66
C THR A 87 -14.03 -12.78 -11.05
N GLY A 88 -14.20 -13.64 -12.07
CA GLY A 88 -14.39 -13.24 -13.47
C GLY A 88 -13.13 -13.35 -14.32
N ASP A 89 -13.25 -12.91 -15.57
CA ASP A 89 -12.20 -13.08 -16.61
C ASP A 89 -10.98 -12.16 -16.41
N ARG A 90 -11.09 -11.16 -15.54
CA ARG A 90 -10.02 -10.19 -15.26
C ARG A 90 -9.88 -9.95 -13.76
N PRO A 91 -9.10 -10.75 -13.05
CA PRO A 91 -8.82 -10.51 -11.64
C PRO A 91 -8.08 -9.16 -11.47
N VAL A 92 -8.51 -8.36 -10.48
CA VAL A 92 -7.88 -7.08 -10.17
C VAL A 92 -6.78 -7.29 -9.13
N PRO A 93 -5.53 -6.86 -9.40
CA PRO A 93 -4.44 -7.01 -8.44
C PRO A 93 -4.65 -6.16 -7.19
N VAL A 94 -4.32 -6.75 -6.03
CA VAL A 94 -4.40 -6.10 -4.72
C VAL A 94 -3.02 -6.10 -4.06
N SER A 95 -2.52 -4.91 -3.71
CA SER A 95 -1.35 -4.72 -2.83
C SER A 95 -1.84 -4.56 -1.40
N ALA A 96 -1.22 -5.25 -0.44
CA ALA A 96 -1.63 -5.21 0.96
C ALA A 96 -0.71 -4.32 1.80
N ASP A 97 -1.27 -3.44 2.62
CA ASP A 97 -0.52 -2.80 3.70
C ASP A 97 -0.50 -3.77 4.89
N ILE A 98 0.70 -4.24 5.21
CA ILE A 98 0.95 -5.20 6.29
C ILE A 98 1.90 -4.64 7.33
N GLU A 99 1.86 -3.32 7.48
CA GLU A 99 2.60 -2.59 8.51
C GLU A 99 4.11 -2.90 8.45
N GLY A 100 4.75 -3.14 9.60
CA GLY A 100 6.16 -3.52 9.70
C GLY A 100 6.42 -5.02 9.54
N GLY A 101 5.44 -5.82 9.08
CA GLY A 101 5.56 -7.27 8.91
C GLY A 101 5.34 -8.09 10.18
N TYR A 102 4.81 -7.47 11.23
CA TYR A 102 4.36 -8.14 12.48
C TYR A 102 5.45 -8.94 13.21
N GLY A 103 6.73 -8.64 12.99
CA GLY A 103 7.84 -9.40 13.59
C GLY A 103 8.02 -10.81 13.03
N LEU A 104 7.35 -11.15 11.93
CA LEU A 104 7.51 -12.43 11.25
C LEU A 104 8.88 -12.51 10.54
N ALA A 105 9.42 -13.73 10.46
CA ALA A 105 10.58 -13.97 9.62
C ALA A 105 10.25 -13.70 8.14
N PRO A 106 11.19 -13.16 7.32
CA PRO A 106 10.93 -12.79 5.93
C PRO A 106 10.27 -13.88 5.09
N ALA A 107 10.73 -15.11 5.20
CA ALA A 107 10.16 -16.24 4.46
C ALA A 107 8.72 -16.56 4.90
N GLU A 108 8.42 -16.53 6.20
CA GLU A 108 7.08 -16.75 6.73
C GLU A 108 6.14 -15.61 6.29
N LEU A 109 6.59 -14.36 6.39
CA LEU A 109 5.84 -13.20 5.95
C LEU A 109 5.42 -13.31 4.48
N VAL A 110 6.37 -13.66 3.63
CA VAL A 110 6.15 -13.84 2.18
C VAL A 110 5.14 -14.94 1.91
N GLU A 111 5.29 -16.12 2.48
CA GLU A 111 4.37 -17.23 2.24
C GLU A 111 2.96 -16.90 2.75
N ARG A 112 2.83 -16.30 3.93
CA ARG A 112 1.53 -15.87 4.46
C ARG A 112 0.85 -14.83 3.57
N LEU A 113 1.63 -13.91 3.00
CA LEU A 113 1.10 -12.90 2.09
C LEU A 113 0.67 -13.53 0.75
N LEU A 114 1.47 -14.41 0.20
CA LEU A 114 1.12 -15.16 -1.02
C LEU A 114 -0.16 -16.00 -0.84
N ASP A 115 -0.35 -16.61 0.32
CA ASP A 115 -1.57 -17.37 0.66
C ASP A 115 -2.83 -16.48 0.67
N THR A 116 -2.71 -15.16 0.81
CA THR A 116 -3.85 -14.25 0.65
C THR A 116 -4.24 -14.03 -0.80
N GLY A 117 -3.35 -14.31 -1.75
CA GLY A 117 -3.48 -13.97 -3.15
C GLY A 117 -3.12 -12.51 -3.50
N ALA A 118 -2.58 -11.73 -2.55
CA ALA A 118 -2.09 -10.39 -2.81
C ALA A 118 -0.86 -10.43 -3.74
N VAL A 119 -0.75 -9.42 -4.63
CA VAL A 119 0.35 -9.31 -5.60
C VAL A 119 1.51 -8.48 -5.10
N GLY A 120 1.36 -7.82 -3.97
CA GLY A 120 2.40 -6.95 -3.38
C GLY A 120 2.03 -6.48 -1.99
N CYS A 121 2.96 -5.73 -1.38
CA CYS A 121 2.78 -5.21 -0.03
C CYS A 121 3.45 -3.85 0.18
N ASN A 122 2.99 -3.12 1.21
CA ASN A 122 3.74 -2.08 1.87
C ASN A 122 4.48 -2.67 3.07
N LEU A 123 5.71 -2.19 3.33
CA LEU A 123 6.53 -2.56 4.48
C LEU A 123 7.15 -1.32 5.12
N GLU A 124 6.87 -1.09 6.41
CA GLU A 124 7.21 0.12 7.16
C GLU A 124 8.61 0.07 7.76
N ASP A 125 9.32 1.20 7.71
CA ASP A 125 10.62 1.38 8.34
C ASP A 125 10.55 2.03 9.73
N SER A 126 9.41 1.94 10.40
CA SER A 126 9.24 2.35 11.78
C SER A 126 8.63 1.23 12.64
N ALA A 127 8.86 1.30 13.95
CA ALA A 127 8.25 0.44 14.96
C ALA A 127 8.19 1.21 16.28
N ASP A 128 7.14 0.99 17.07
CA ASP A 128 6.96 1.60 18.40
C ASP A 128 7.13 3.13 18.41
N GLY A 129 6.69 3.78 17.33
CA GLY A 129 6.76 5.23 17.18
C GLY A 129 8.13 5.78 16.74
N ALA A 130 9.14 4.94 16.51
CA ALA A 130 10.49 5.33 16.12
C ALA A 130 10.90 4.76 14.75
N LEU A 131 11.77 5.50 14.05
CA LEU A 131 12.40 4.99 12.82
C LEU A 131 13.36 3.86 13.16
N LYS A 132 13.32 2.79 12.37
CA LYS A 132 14.32 1.71 12.40
C LYS A 132 15.65 2.21 11.84
N ASP A 133 16.75 1.55 12.20
CA ASP A 133 18.03 1.74 11.51
C ASP A 133 17.86 1.43 10.01
N PRO A 134 18.22 2.34 9.10
CA PRO A 134 17.93 2.18 7.68
C PRO A 134 18.69 1.03 7.02
N HIS A 135 19.92 0.75 7.47
CA HIS A 135 20.72 -0.35 6.93
C HIS A 135 20.16 -1.70 7.34
N ARG A 136 19.80 -1.87 8.63
CA ARG A 136 19.16 -3.09 9.10
C ARG A 136 17.80 -3.33 8.45
N HIS A 137 17.04 -2.26 8.21
CA HIS A 137 15.78 -2.40 7.49
C HIS A 137 16.00 -2.77 6.02
N ALA A 138 17.01 -2.21 5.36
CA ALA A 138 17.38 -2.60 4.01
C ALA A 138 17.85 -4.08 3.92
N GLU A 139 18.62 -4.56 4.88
CA GLU A 139 19.02 -5.97 4.99
C GLU A 139 17.78 -6.87 5.10
N TRP A 140 16.83 -6.51 5.97
CA TRP A 140 15.58 -7.24 6.13
C TRP A 140 14.72 -7.21 4.85
N LEU A 141 14.63 -6.06 4.16
CA LEU A 141 13.94 -5.97 2.86
C LEU A 141 14.61 -6.85 1.79
N ALA A 142 15.94 -6.95 1.79
CA ALA A 142 16.67 -7.84 0.88
C ALA A 142 16.35 -9.32 1.14
N GLU A 143 16.20 -9.72 2.42
CA GLU A 143 15.75 -11.07 2.78
C GLU A 143 14.28 -11.32 2.33
N VAL A 144 13.39 -10.32 2.49
CA VAL A 144 12.01 -10.40 1.96
C VAL A 144 12.04 -10.56 0.44
N ARG A 145 12.86 -9.77 -0.28
CA ARG A 145 13.00 -9.88 -1.73
C ARG A 145 13.55 -11.23 -2.14
N ALA A 146 14.55 -11.75 -1.44
CA ALA A 146 15.13 -13.07 -1.70
C ALA A 146 14.08 -14.20 -1.53
N ALA A 147 13.25 -14.12 -0.50
CA ALA A 147 12.16 -15.06 -0.28
C ALA A 147 11.03 -14.93 -1.30
N ALA A 148 10.67 -13.70 -1.68
CA ALA A 148 9.59 -13.42 -2.62
C ALA A 148 9.99 -13.70 -4.08
N GLY A 149 11.23 -13.45 -4.47
CA GLY A 149 11.62 -13.40 -5.89
C GLY A 149 10.73 -12.41 -6.65
N ASP A 150 10.21 -12.83 -7.80
CA ASP A 150 9.28 -12.02 -8.62
C ASP A 150 7.81 -12.21 -8.25
N ARG A 151 7.51 -13.01 -7.22
CA ARG A 151 6.13 -13.34 -6.82
C ARG A 151 5.39 -12.22 -6.09
N LEU A 152 6.09 -11.17 -5.64
CA LEU A 152 5.51 -10.02 -4.97
C LEU A 152 6.12 -8.70 -5.46
N PHE A 153 5.29 -7.66 -5.47
CA PHE A 153 5.69 -6.27 -5.61
C PHE A 153 5.91 -5.66 -4.21
N VAL A 154 7.11 -5.19 -3.92
CA VAL A 154 7.46 -4.58 -2.63
C VAL A 154 7.45 -3.07 -2.74
N ASN A 155 6.56 -2.41 -2.00
CA ASN A 155 6.50 -0.97 -1.82
C ASN A 155 7.08 -0.62 -0.44
N ALA A 156 8.36 -0.24 -0.38
CA ALA A 156 9.02 0.08 0.86
C ALA A 156 8.56 1.46 1.39
N ARG A 157 7.98 1.50 2.58
CA ARG A 157 7.60 2.75 3.24
C ARG A 157 8.82 3.42 3.86
N VAL A 158 8.84 4.75 3.78
CA VAL A 158 9.81 5.63 4.43
C VAL A 158 9.02 6.57 5.34
N ASP A 159 9.10 6.36 6.62
CA ASP A 159 8.25 7.00 7.62
C ASP A 159 8.81 8.31 8.19
N THR A 160 9.88 8.87 7.60
CA THR A 160 10.57 10.07 8.08
C THR A 160 9.59 11.21 8.35
N PHE A 161 8.75 11.59 7.38
CA PHE A 161 7.84 12.73 7.52
C PHE A 161 6.81 12.53 8.63
N ILE A 162 6.24 11.35 8.77
CA ILE A 162 5.28 11.06 9.85
C ILE A 162 5.94 10.88 11.22
N ARG A 163 7.27 10.77 11.26
CA ARG A 163 8.08 10.75 12.48
C ARG A 163 8.77 12.08 12.76
N GLY A 164 8.37 13.15 12.07
CA GLY A 164 8.85 14.51 12.32
C GLY A 164 10.19 14.86 11.68
N VAL A 165 10.76 13.97 10.87
CA VAL A 165 11.97 14.25 10.07
C VAL A 165 11.53 14.73 8.70
N THR A 166 11.46 16.05 8.52
CA THR A 166 10.85 16.70 7.34
C THR A 166 11.82 17.01 6.21
N ASP A 167 13.12 16.79 6.41
CA ASP A 167 14.13 16.96 5.35
C ASP A 167 14.00 15.85 4.30
N PRO A 168 13.69 16.17 3.02
CA PRO A 168 13.62 15.18 1.96
C PRO A 168 14.92 14.39 1.76
N ALA A 169 16.08 14.96 2.10
CA ALA A 169 17.37 14.28 1.96
C ALA A 169 17.44 12.99 2.80
N GLU A 170 16.91 13.02 4.03
CA GLU A 170 16.86 11.84 4.89
C GLU A 170 15.94 10.75 4.32
N ALA A 171 14.80 11.13 3.75
CA ALA A 171 13.91 10.20 3.07
C ALA A 171 14.59 9.58 1.82
N ILE A 172 15.33 10.38 1.06
CA ILE A 172 16.06 9.92 -0.14
C ILE A 172 17.15 8.91 0.23
N VAL A 173 17.92 9.17 1.30
CA VAL A 173 18.95 8.24 1.77
C VAL A 173 18.35 6.86 2.08
N ARG A 174 17.27 6.81 2.84
CA ARG A 174 16.55 5.57 3.16
C ARG A 174 15.99 4.90 1.90
N ALA A 175 15.28 5.67 1.07
CA ALA A 175 14.69 5.18 -0.16
C ALA A 175 15.70 4.50 -1.09
N ARG A 176 16.89 5.09 -1.26
CA ARG A 176 17.98 4.51 -2.07
C ARG A 176 18.47 3.17 -1.52
N LEU A 177 18.60 3.05 -0.21
CA LEU A 177 18.95 1.77 0.43
C LEU A 177 17.88 0.71 0.15
N TYR A 178 16.60 1.08 0.22
CA TYR A 178 15.49 0.16 0.02
C TYR A 178 15.34 -0.26 -1.45
N VAL A 179 15.55 0.67 -2.39
CA VAL A 179 15.63 0.34 -3.82
C VAL A 179 16.79 -0.63 -4.09
N ALA A 180 17.97 -0.36 -3.53
CA ALA A 180 19.13 -1.27 -3.65
C ALA A 180 18.87 -2.64 -3.02
N ALA A 181 18.04 -2.73 -1.99
CA ALA A 181 17.58 -3.96 -1.36
C ALA A 181 16.50 -4.71 -2.17
N GLY A 182 16.04 -4.14 -3.29
CA GLY A 182 15.09 -4.78 -4.20
C GLY A 182 13.64 -4.34 -4.04
N ALA A 183 13.37 -3.20 -3.42
CA ALA A 183 12.03 -2.61 -3.46
C ALA A 183 11.67 -2.19 -4.89
N ASP A 184 10.43 -2.49 -5.32
CA ASP A 184 9.91 -2.12 -6.65
C ASP A 184 9.41 -0.66 -6.68
N CYS A 185 9.05 -0.13 -5.52
CA CYS A 185 8.53 1.21 -5.32
C CYS A 185 8.90 1.67 -3.90
N VAL A 186 8.99 2.97 -3.70
CA VAL A 186 9.16 3.54 -2.35
C VAL A 186 8.02 4.49 -2.02
N TYR A 187 7.68 4.55 -0.73
CA TYR A 187 6.58 5.36 -0.23
C TYR A 187 7.02 6.28 0.91
N PRO A 188 7.53 7.48 0.62
CA PRO A 188 7.76 8.52 1.63
C PRO A 188 6.41 9.02 2.17
N ILE A 189 5.82 8.27 3.09
CA ILE A 189 4.47 8.56 3.61
C ILE A 189 4.46 9.88 4.38
N GLY A 190 3.44 10.68 4.14
CA GLY A 190 3.30 12.01 4.77
C GLY A 190 4.19 13.09 4.14
N ALA A 191 4.90 12.78 3.05
CA ALA A 191 5.63 13.80 2.31
C ALA A 191 4.66 14.88 1.79
N PRO A 192 4.91 16.16 2.07
CA PRO A 192 4.09 17.24 1.55
C PRO A 192 4.36 17.45 0.04
N PRO A 193 3.41 18.03 -0.72
CA PRO A 193 3.53 18.19 -2.17
C PRO A 193 4.83 18.88 -2.62
N GLU A 194 5.31 19.85 -1.89
CA GLU A 194 6.54 20.59 -2.17
C GLU A 194 7.82 19.73 -2.07
N ALA A 195 7.78 18.62 -1.34
CA ALA A 195 8.90 17.69 -1.24
C ALA A 195 8.97 16.71 -2.42
N ILE A 196 7.86 16.48 -3.13
CA ILE A 196 7.76 15.46 -4.17
C ILE A 196 8.80 15.63 -5.28
N PRO A 197 9.06 16.84 -5.83
CA PRO A 197 10.06 17.01 -6.88
C PRO A 197 11.46 16.61 -6.43
N ALA A 198 11.86 16.92 -5.18
CA ALA A 198 13.16 16.54 -4.64
C ALA A 198 13.24 15.01 -4.45
N LEU A 199 12.19 14.39 -3.91
CA LEU A 199 12.09 12.94 -3.78
C LEU A 199 12.20 12.25 -5.13
N ARG A 200 11.46 12.74 -6.15
CA ARG A 200 11.50 12.17 -7.50
C ARG A 200 12.87 12.28 -8.14
N ALA A 201 13.55 13.41 -7.96
CA ALA A 201 14.91 13.62 -8.49
C ALA A 201 15.96 12.77 -7.76
N GLY A 202 15.73 12.46 -6.48
CA GLY A 202 16.67 11.73 -5.64
C GLY A 202 16.47 10.22 -5.59
N ILE A 203 15.37 9.69 -6.10
CA ILE A 203 14.99 8.27 -5.96
C ILE A 203 14.85 7.64 -7.36
N ASP A 204 15.57 6.54 -7.56
CA ASP A 204 15.43 5.74 -8.78
C ASP A 204 14.19 4.83 -8.68
N GLY A 205 13.34 4.82 -9.72
CA GLY A 205 12.16 3.99 -9.78
C GLY A 205 10.85 4.68 -9.32
N PRO A 206 9.78 3.93 -9.17
CA PRO A 206 8.47 4.45 -8.81
C PRO A 206 8.43 5.05 -7.40
N VAL A 207 7.73 6.20 -7.27
CA VAL A 207 7.49 6.87 -5.98
C VAL A 207 5.98 6.90 -5.72
N ASN A 208 5.57 6.28 -4.61
CA ASN A 208 4.20 6.37 -4.10
C ASN A 208 4.04 7.62 -3.22
N VAL A 209 2.93 8.31 -3.38
CA VAL A 209 2.56 9.47 -2.56
C VAL A 209 1.20 9.22 -1.91
N GLY A 210 1.07 9.61 -0.65
CA GLY A 210 -0.21 9.65 0.04
C GLY A 210 -0.97 10.93 -0.28
N ALA A 211 -2.27 10.81 -0.55
CA ALA A 211 -3.13 11.95 -0.79
C ALA A 211 -4.41 11.89 0.06
N ALA A 212 -5.01 13.03 0.31
CA ALA A 212 -6.42 13.08 0.71
C ALA A 212 -7.28 12.64 -0.49
N PRO A 213 -8.46 12.03 -0.26
CA PRO A 213 -9.39 11.78 -1.34
C PRO A 213 -9.82 13.10 -2.01
N GLY A 214 -9.43 13.26 -3.27
CA GLY A 214 -9.61 14.49 -4.05
C GLY A 214 -10.03 14.18 -5.49
N GLY A 215 -10.15 15.22 -6.31
CA GLY A 215 -10.55 15.11 -7.71
C GLY A 215 -9.38 14.77 -8.65
N ALA A 216 -9.73 14.46 -9.91
CA ALA A 216 -8.73 14.09 -10.93
C ALA A 216 -7.67 15.17 -11.17
N ALA A 217 -8.02 16.46 -11.04
CA ALA A 217 -7.08 17.57 -11.24
C ALA A 217 -5.98 17.58 -10.16
N GLU A 218 -6.34 17.31 -8.91
CA GLU A 218 -5.39 17.23 -7.78
C GLU A 218 -4.47 16.03 -7.93
N LEU A 219 -4.99 14.89 -8.36
CA LEU A 219 -4.20 13.68 -8.62
C LEU A 219 -3.22 13.90 -9.78
N ALA A 220 -3.66 14.54 -10.88
CA ALA A 220 -2.81 14.89 -11.99
C ALA A 220 -1.68 15.86 -11.58
N GLU A 221 -1.95 16.80 -10.65
CA GLU A 221 -0.92 17.69 -10.12
C GLU A 221 0.16 16.91 -9.34
N LEU A 222 -0.23 15.96 -8.48
CA LEU A 222 0.74 15.10 -7.78
C LEU A 222 1.61 14.33 -8.79
N GLY A 223 1.02 13.86 -9.88
CA GLY A 223 1.77 13.21 -10.96
C GLY A 223 2.77 14.16 -11.63
N ARG A 224 2.37 15.41 -11.95
CA ARG A 224 3.28 16.44 -12.50
C ARG A 224 4.44 16.78 -11.56
N LEU A 225 4.21 16.72 -10.25
CA LEU A 225 5.26 16.88 -9.24
C LEU A 225 6.21 15.68 -9.17
N GLY A 226 5.84 14.52 -9.73
CA GLY A 226 6.69 13.35 -9.82
C GLY A 226 6.17 12.08 -9.13
N ALA A 227 4.96 12.11 -8.59
CA ALA A 227 4.33 10.90 -8.07
C ALA A 227 4.03 9.93 -9.21
N THR A 228 4.47 8.68 -9.10
CA THR A 228 4.13 7.62 -10.07
C THR A 228 2.94 6.78 -9.60
N ARG A 229 2.71 6.74 -8.30
CA ARG A 229 1.59 6.06 -7.63
C ARG A 229 0.98 6.98 -6.57
N VAL A 230 -0.35 6.95 -6.44
CA VAL A 230 -1.08 7.69 -5.42
C VAL A 230 -1.99 6.74 -4.64
N THR A 231 -1.92 6.82 -3.30
CA THR A 231 -2.75 6.06 -2.36
C THR A 231 -3.38 7.00 -1.32
N PHE A 232 -4.39 6.55 -0.58
CA PHE A 232 -5.23 7.44 0.26
C PHE A 232 -5.21 7.06 1.75
N GLY A 233 -4.41 6.07 2.15
CA GLY A 233 -4.47 5.56 3.51
C GLY A 233 -5.92 5.24 3.93
N PRO A 234 -6.34 5.55 5.16
CA PRO A 234 -7.72 5.33 5.61
C PRO A 234 -8.71 6.43 5.14
N GLY A 235 -8.30 7.38 4.29
CA GLY A 235 -9.11 8.55 3.92
C GLY A 235 -10.47 8.19 3.32
N LEU A 236 -10.50 7.24 2.39
CA LEU A 236 -11.76 6.80 1.74
C LEU A 236 -12.69 6.08 2.73
N GLN A 237 -12.14 5.25 3.62
CA GLN A 237 -12.92 4.60 4.68
C GLN A 237 -13.52 5.64 5.63
N ARG A 238 -12.75 6.65 6.05
CA ARG A 238 -13.24 7.75 6.91
C ARG A 238 -14.37 8.53 6.26
N GLN A 239 -14.29 8.82 4.96
CA GLN A 239 -15.38 9.47 4.21
C GLN A 239 -16.65 8.61 4.18
N ALA A 240 -16.53 7.31 3.90
CA ALA A 240 -17.66 6.39 3.93
C ALA A 240 -18.33 6.35 5.31
N MET A 241 -17.53 6.28 6.38
CA MET A 241 -18.04 6.29 7.75
C MET A 241 -18.66 7.62 8.16
N ALA A 242 -18.20 8.74 7.61
CA ALA A 242 -18.86 10.04 7.80
C ALA A 242 -20.28 10.04 7.20
N ALA A 243 -20.43 9.54 5.98
CA ALA A 243 -21.75 9.39 5.35
C ALA A 243 -22.69 8.46 6.11
N VAL A 244 -22.16 7.37 6.70
CA VAL A 244 -22.94 6.47 7.58
C VAL A 244 -23.40 7.21 8.84
N ARG A 245 -22.54 8.00 9.49
CA ARG A 245 -22.91 8.81 10.67
C ARG A 245 -24.03 9.79 10.36
N GLU A 246 -23.94 10.50 9.23
CA GLU A 246 -24.99 11.43 8.79
C GLU A 246 -26.32 10.73 8.53
N GLY A 247 -26.28 9.54 7.88
CA GLY A 247 -27.46 8.71 7.68
C GLY A 247 -28.10 8.28 9.00
N ALA A 248 -27.26 7.79 9.94
CA ALA A 248 -27.74 7.37 11.26
C ALA A 248 -28.36 8.52 12.07
N ALA A 249 -27.78 9.73 11.99
CA ALA A 249 -28.33 10.92 12.65
C ALA A 249 -29.74 11.24 12.14
N ARG A 250 -29.96 11.17 10.80
CA ARG A 250 -31.29 11.40 10.19
C ARG A 250 -32.35 10.37 10.58
N LEU A 251 -31.96 9.15 10.94
CA LEU A 251 -32.89 8.11 11.40
C LEU A 251 -33.40 8.34 12.83
N ARG A 252 -32.77 9.24 13.60
CA ARG A 252 -33.11 9.54 14.99
C ARG A 252 -33.83 10.89 15.16
N SER A 253 -33.86 11.72 14.13
CA SER A 253 -34.59 12.99 14.07
C SER A 253 -36.01 12.81 13.57
#